data_cc11a6d6a28ec57915b87cb8d42220b5
#
_entry.id   cc11a6d6a28ec57915b87cb8d42220b5
#
_cell.length_a   1.000
_cell.length_b   1.000
_cell.length_c   1.000
_cell.angle_alpha   90.00
_cell.angle_beta   90.00
_cell.angle_gamma   90.00
#
_symmetry.space_group_name_H-M   'P 1'
#
loop_
_entity.id
_entity.type
_entity.pdbx_description
1 polymer ?
#
loop_
_entity_poly.entity_id
_entity_poly.type
_entity_poly.pdbx_seq_one_letter_code
_entity_poly.pdbx_strand_id
1 'polypeptide(L)'
;MQKTQCLVIGSGPAGLSAAIYTARAGMETLVAGCEPKIAGDYDIDNYFGFPETITGRELIERGRKQAERFGAQLREERVLAVHHGDTGGFHVKTDKGAYDACAVVLATGVARVRPGIDNLGDFEGKGVSYCVSCDGFFYRGKQVLVLGEGIFAANQALELTQYTP
;
A
#
# COMPACT_ATOMS: atom_id res chain seq x y z
N MET A 1 24.06 12.90 -7.28
CA MET A 1 22.78 12.71 -6.58
C MET A 1 21.68 13.20 -7.51
N GLN A 2 20.66 12.39 -7.76
CA GLN A 2 19.55 12.81 -8.64
C GLN A 2 18.63 13.76 -7.86
N LYS A 3 18.19 14.86 -8.50
CA LYS A 3 17.25 15.81 -7.89
C LYS A 3 15.83 15.54 -8.39
N THR A 4 14.84 15.81 -7.56
CA THR A 4 13.41 15.78 -7.90
C THR A 4 12.64 16.79 -7.08
N GLN A 5 11.53 17.28 -7.58
CA GLN A 5 10.69 18.20 -6.81
C GLN A 5 9.86 17.47 -5.76
N CYS A 6 9.31 16.32 -6.10
CA CYS A 6 8.54 15.48 -5.18
C CYS A 6 9.01 14.03 -5.23
N LEU A 7 9.36 13.47 -4.09
CA LEU A 7 9.66 12.05 -3.94
C LEU A 7 8.57 11.38 -3.11
N VAL A 8 7.89 10.41 -3.72
CA VAL A 8 6.86 9.60 -3.06
C VAL A 8 7.50 8.28 -2.62
N ILE A 9 7.40 7.96 -1.34
CA ILE A 9 7.93 6.74 -0.75
C ILE A 9 6.81 5.72 -0.60
N GLY A 10 6.83 4.72 -1.46
CA GLY A 10 5.85 3.65 -1.54
C GLY A 10 5.07 3.64 -2.85
N SER A 11 5.02 2.49 -3.50
CA SER A 11 4.41 2.24 -4.81
C SER A 11 3.03 1.58 -4.73
N GLY A 12 2.40 1.64 -3.55
CA GLY A 12 1.01 1.18 -3.34
C GLY A 12 -0.04 2.20 -3.81
N PRO A 13 -1.34 1.90 -3.63
CA PRO A 13 -2.43 2.77 -4.11
C PRO A 13 -2.31 4.21 -3.63
N ALA A 14 -1.94 4.44 -2.37
CA ALA A 14 -1.79 5.78 -1.82
C ALA A 14 -0.65 6.55 -2.49
N GLY A 15 0.51 5.90 -2.68
CA GLY A 15 1.67 6.53 -3.32
C GLY A 15 1.43 6.82 -4.80
N LEU A 16 0.85 5.87 -5.53
CA LEU A 16 0.50 6.06 -6.93
C LEU A 16 -0.55 7.16 -7.11
N SER A 17 -1.56 7.22 -6.23
CA SER A 17 -2.53 8.31 -6.23
C SER A 17 -1.87 9.67 -6.01
N ALA A 18 -0.99 9.79 -5.02
CA ALA A 18 -0.24 11.03 -4.78
C ALA A 18 0.61 11.41 -6.00
N ALA A 19 1.31 10.45 -6.61
CA ALA A 19 2.15 10.68 -7.78
C ALA A 19 1.35 11.17 -9.00
N ILE A 20 0.13 10.67 -9.19
CA ILE A 20 -0.76 11.15 -10.25
C ILE A 20 -1.04 12.63 -10.07
N TYR A 21 -1.35 13.09 -8.86
CA TYR A 21 -1.68 14.50 -8.61
C TYR A 21 -0.46 15.40 -8.72
N THR A 22 0.68 15.02 -8.16
CA THR A 22 1.91 15.82 -8.22
C THR A 22 2.44 15.93 -9.65
N ALA A 23 2.46 14.85 -10.42
CA ALA A 23 2.85 14.86 -11.82
C ALA A 23 1.88 15.68 -12.69
N ARG A 24 0.56 15.59 -12.47
CA ARG A 24 -0.42 16.42 -13.16
C ARG A 24 -0.29 17.91 -12.85
N ALA A 25 0.19 18.23 -11.66
CA ALA A 25 0.52 19.62 -11.29
C ALA A 25 1.82 20.14 -11.94
N GLY A 26 2.46 19.33 -12.79
CA GLY A 26 3.70 19.68 -13.47
C GLY A 26 4.96 19.52 -12.61
N MET A 27 4.87 18.87 -11.45
CA MET A 27 6.03 18.62 -10.62
C MET A 27 6.83 17.43 -11.16
N GLU A 28 8.16 17.56 -11.16
CA GLU A 28 9.04 16.42 -11.37
C GLU A 28 8.86 15.44 -10.19
N THR A 29 8.15 14.34 -10.47
CA THR A 29 7.71 13.38 -9.45
C THR A 29 8.41 12.05 -9.63
N LEU A 30 9.03 11.56 -8.55
CA LEU A 30 9.66 10.24 -8.48
C LEU A 30 8.96 9.40 -7.40
N VAL A 31 8.61 8.17 -7.73
CA VAL A 31 8.09 7.18 -6.78
C VAL A 31 9.16 6.15 -6.53
N ALA A 32 9.61 6.02 -5.28
CA ALA A 32 10.53 4.97 -4.85
C ALA A 32 9.80 3.96 -3.97
N GLY A 33 9.77 2.69 -4.38
CA GLY A 33 9.11 1.64 -3.61
C GLY A 33 9.32 0.27 -4.23
N CYS A 34 9.38 -0.75 -3.38
CA CYS A 34 9.33 -2.15 -3.79
C CYS A 34 7.89 -2.54 -4.14
N GLU A 35 7.70 -3.76 -4.64
CA GLU A 35 6.37 -4.28 -4.93
C GLU A 35 5.49 -4.20 -3.67
N PRO A 36 4.33 -3.52 -3.75
CA PRO A 36 3.45 -3.39 -2.59
C PRO A 36 2.75 -4.71 -2.28
N LYS A 37 2.49 -4.96 -1.00
CA LYS A 37 1.86 -6.21 -0.54
C LYS A 37 0.52 -6.52 -1.21
N ILE A 38 -0.22 -5.48 -1.62
CA ILE A 38 -1.49 -5.64 -2.31
C ILE A 38 -1.32 -6.10 -3.77
N ALA A 39 -0.12 -6.05 -4.34
CA ALA A 39 0.16 -6.48 -5.71
C ALA A 39 0.20 -8.01 -5.87
N GLY A 40 -0.65 -8.72 -5.16
CA GLY A 40 -0.85 -10.17 -5.26
C GLY A 40 -2.13 -10.53 -6.01
N ASP A 41 -2.42 -11.82 -6.02
CA ASP A 41 -3.64 -12.37 -6.64
C ASP A 41 -4.82 -12.38 -5.63
N TYR A 42 -4.89 -11.31 -4.82
CA TYR A 42 -5.99 -11.08 -3.89
C TYR A 42 -7.14 -10.40 -4.61
N ASP A 43 -8.34 -10.89 -4.37
CA ASP A 43 -9.56 -10.26 -4.86
C ASP A 43 -9.86 -8.97 -4.11
N ILE A 44 -10.12 -7.90 -4.86
CA ILE A 44 -10.49 -6.59 -4.36
C ILE A 44 -11.86 -6.25 -4.96
N ASP A 45 -12.86 -6.12 -4.10
CA ASP A 45 -14.24 -5.93 -4.49
C ASP A 45 -14.83 -4.58 -4.03
N ASN A 46 -14.06 -3.83 -3.25
CA ASN A 46 -14.48 -2.58 -2.61
C ASN A 46 -13.64 -1.37 -3.01
N TYR A 47 -12.94 -1.41 -4.14
CA TYR A 47 -12.18 -0.26 -4.61
C TYR A 47 -13.05 0.59 -5.55
N PHE A 48 -13.29 1.84 -5.16
CA PHE A 48 -14.14 2.75 -5.93
C PHE A 48 -13.68 2.87 -7.40
N GLY A 49 -14.64 2.76 -8.32
CA GLY A 49 -14.40 2.85 -9.75
C GLY A 49 -14.25 1.51 -10.47
N PHE A 50 -14.30 0.39 -9.72
CA PHE A 50 -14.28 -0.96 -10.27
C PHE A 50 -15.59 -1.66 -9.89
N PRO A 51 -16.55 -1.78 -10.83
CA PRO A 51 -17.85 -2.43 -10.57
C PRO A 51 -17.74 -3.95 -10.49
N GLU A 52 -16.62 -4.52 -10.99
CA GLU A 52 -16.30 -5.93 -10.94
C GLU A 52 -15.07 -6.15 -10.08
N THR A 53 -14.96 -7.34 -9.49
CA THR A 53 -13.78 -7.75 -8.71
C THR A 53 -12.51 -7.60 -9.55
N ILE A 54 -11.49 -6.99 -8.96
CA ILE A 54 -10.17 -6.79 -9.57
C ILE A 54 -9.09 -7.41 -8.68
N THR A 55 -8.04 -7.96 -9.27
CA THR A 55 -6.90 -8.43 -8.46
C THR A 55 -6.03 -7.26 -8.00
N GLY A 56 -5.36 -7.43 -6.86
CA GLY A 56 -4.41 -6.44 -6.36
C GLY A 56 -3.29 -6.14 -7.36
N ARG A 57 -2.81 -7.15 -8.07
CA ARG A 57 -1.82 -7.03 -9.15
C ARG A 57 -2.33 -6.10 -10.26
N GLU A 58 -3.52 -6.36 -10.75
CA GLU A 58 -4.10 -5.55 -11.83
C GLU A 58 -4.36 -4.11 -11.39
N LEU A 59 -4.83 -3.89 -10.15
CA LEU A 59 -5.02 -2.56 -9.59
C LEU A 59 -3.70 -1.76 -9.59
N ILE A 60 -2.61 -2.36 -9.12
CA ILE A 60 -1.30 -1.71 -9.08
C ILE A 60 -0.76 -1.44 -10.48
N GLU A 61 -0.89 -2.38 -11.41
CA GLU A 61 -0.47 -2.17 -12.81
C GLU A 61 -1.22 -1.01 -13.48
N ARG A 62 -2.52 -0.93 -13.29
CA ARG A 62 -3.33 0.19 -13.80
C ARG A 62 -2.92 1.51 -13.16
N GLY A 63 -2.68 1.54 -11.85
CA GLY A 63 -2.21 2.72 -11.14
C GLY A 63 -0.82 3.19 -11.60
N ARG A 64 0.12 2.25 -11.82
CA ARG A 64 1.45 2.55 -12.39
C ARG A 64 1.34 3.19 -13.78
N LYS A 65 0.61 2.55 -14.70
CA LYS A 65 0.38 3.10 -16.05
C LYS A 65 -0.25 4.49 -16.00
N GLN A 66 -1.17 4.72 -15.08
CA GLN A 66 -1.80 6.03 -14.91
C GLN A 66 -0.80 7.09 -14.41
N ALA A 67 0.04 6.77 -13.42
CA ALA A 67 1.04 7.69 -12.90
C ALA A 67 2.10 8.03 -13.97
N GLU A 68 2.61 7.02 -14.69
CA GLU A 68 3.58 7.18 -15.78
C GLU A 68 3.02 8.01 -16.94
N ARG A 69 1.74 7.85 -17.28
CA ARG A 69 1.08 8.67 -18.31
C ARG A 69 1.14 10.16 -18.00
N PHE A 70 1.17 10.55 -16.73
CA PHE A 70 1.32 11.95 -16.31
C PHE A 70 2.77 12.37 -16.08
N GLY A 71 3.75 11.49 -16.34
CA GLY A 71 5.17 11.80 -16.25
C GLY A 71 5.83 11.44 -14.92
N ALA A 72 5.16 10.73 -14.01
CA ALA A 72 5.80 10.22 -12.82
C ALA A 72 6.84 9.14 -13.17
N GLN A 73 8.02 9.22 -12.56
CA GLN A 73 9.08 8.22 -12.70
C GLN A 73 8.95 7.18 -11.59
N LEU A 74 8.81 5.91 -11.94
CA LEU A 74 8.74 4.81 -10.98
C LEU A 74 10.10 4.15 -10.84
N ARG A 75 10.56 3.95 -9.61
CA ARG A 75 11.80 3.27 -9.25
C ARG A 75 11.51 2.14 -8.28
N GLU A 76 11.91 0.95 -8.66
CA GLU A 76 11.87 -0.21 -7.78
C GLU A 76 13.11 -0.20 -6.87
N GLU A 77 13.00 0.55 -5.79
CA GLU A 77 14.06 0.81 -4.83
C GLU A 77 13.49 0.84 -3.42
N ARG A 78 14.26 0.30 -2.48
CA ARG A 78 13.91 0.37 -1.05
C ARG A 78 14.51 1.63 -0.45
N VAL A 79 13.66 2.50 0.06
CA VAL A 79 14.12 3.65 0.86
C VAL A 79 14.61 3.17 2.22
N LEU A 80 15.82 3.58 2.57
CA LEU A 80 16.53 3.18 3.80
C LEU A 80 16.53 4.30 4.84
N ALA A 81 16.61 5.56 4.39
CA ALA A 81 16.65 6.71 5.28
C ALA A 81 16.13 7.97 4.58
N VAL A 82 15.56 8.86 5.37
CA VAL A 82 15.14 10.22 4.96
C VAL A 82 15.70 11.19 5.99
N HIS A 83 16.42 12.19 5.54
CA HIS A 83 16.98 13.25 6.38
C HIS A 83 16.50 14.61 5.86
N HIS A 84 16.15 15.51 6.77
CA HIS A 84 15.87 16.89 6.40
C HIS A 84 17.22 17.59 6.12
N GLY A 85 17.30 18.31 5.01
CA GLY A 85 18.50 19.08 4.68
C GLY A 85 18.61 20.37 5.50
N ASP A 86 19.83 20.78 5.87
CA ASP A 86 20.08 21.96 6.68
C ASP A 86 19.58 23.26 6.01
N THR A 87 19.53 23.31 4.69
CA THR A 87 19.06 24.42 3.87
C THR A 87 17.65 24.24 3.33
N GLY A 88 16.93 23.24 3.84
CA GLY A 88 15.60 22.80 3.36
C GLY A 88 15.66 21.61 2.40
N GLY A 89 14.48 21.02 2.12
CA GLY A 89 14.37 19.80 1.32
C GLY A 89 14.77 18.53 2.09
N PHE A 90 14.94 17.46 1.36
CA PHE A 90 15.15 16.11 1.94
C PHE A 90 16.23 15.35 1.17
N HIS A 91 17.11 14.72 1.92
CA HIS A 91 18.05 13.73 1.41
C HIS A 91 17.47 12.33 1.64
N VAL A 92 17.22 11.60 0.57
CA VAL A 92 16.61 10.27 0.63
C VAL A 92 17.61 9.24 0.13
N LYS A 93 17.97 8.28 0.99
CA LYS A 93 18.86 7.17 0.67
C LYS A 93 18.05 5.92 0.36
N THR A 94 18.38 5.26 -0.74
CA THR A 94 17.83 3.97 -1.14
C THR A 94 18.91 2.89 -1.16
N ASP A 95 18.50 1.66 -1.42
CA ASP A 95 19.41 0.53 -1.65
C ASP A 95 20.17 0.63 -2.98
N LYS A 96 19.73 1.48 -3.92
CA LYS A 96 20.34 1.65 -5.24
C LYS A 96 20.97 3.03 -5.46
N GLY A 97 20.76 3.98 -4.55
CA GLY A 97 21.30 5.33 -4.70
C GLY A 97 20.81 6.33 -3.68
N ALA A 98 20.83 7.59 -4.07
CA ALA A 98 20.34 8.69 -3.24
C ALA A 98 19.74 9.82 -4.08
N TYR A 99 18.75 10.50 -3.49
CA TYR A 99 17.99 11.58 -4.11
C TYR A 99 17.94 12.81 -3.21
N ASP A 100 17.93 13.99 -3.84
CA ASP A 100 17.56 15.25 -3.18
C ASP A 100 16.16 15.62 -3.65
N ALA A 101 15.23 15.78 -2.71
CA ALA A 101 13.85 16.12 -2.99
C ALA A 101 13.45 17.43 -2.30
N CYS A 102 12.66 18.28 -2.98
CA CYS A 102 12.09 19.47 -2.34
C CYS A 102 10.99 19.07 -1.34
N ALA A 103 10.21 18.05 -1.66
CA ALA A 103 9.15 17.51 -0.83
C ALA A 103 9.16 15.98 -0.83
N VAL A 104 8.72 15.37 0.27
CA VAL A 104 8.56 13.91 0.41
C VAL A 104 7.15 13.58 0.83
N VAL A 105 6.53 12.60 0.16
CA VAL A 105 5.26 12.01 0.53
C VAL A 105 5.50 10.61 1.09
N LEU A 106 5.11 10.37 2.34
CA LEU A 106 5.21 9.07 2.97
C LEU A 106 3.94 8.24 2.70
N ALA A 107 4.07 7.20 1.89
CA ALA A 107 2.99 6.29 1.51
C ALA A 107 3.40 4.82 1.70
N THR A 108 4.09 4.55 2.81
CA THR A 108 4.74 3.27 3.11
C THR A 108 3.78 2.13 3.47
N GLY A 109 2.50 2.44 3.64
CA GLY A 109 1.47 1.49 4.06
C GLY A 109 1.67 1.02 5.49
N VAL A 110 1.07 -0.13 5.81
CA VAL A 110 1.15 -0.74 7.13
C VAL A 110 1.85 -2.10 7.06
N ALA A 111 2.67 -2.39 8.06
CA ALA A 111 3.17 -3.74 8.30
C ALA A 111 2.26 -4.41 9.34
N ARG A 112 1.77 -5.61 9.04
CA ARG A 112 1.03 -6.44 9.98
C ARG A 112 1.97 -7.47 10.59
N VAL A 113 1.91 -7.64 11.90
CA VAL A 113 2.60 -8.73 12.57
C VAL A 113 1.81 -10.01 12.29
N ARG A 114 2.48 -11.01 11.74
CA ARG A 114 1.89 -12.33 11.54
C ARG A 114 2.06 -13.15 12.80
N PRO A 115 1.02 -13.81 13.32
CA PRO A 115 1.19 -14.77 14.39
C PRO A 115 2.05 -15.95 13.91
N GLY A 116 2.80 -16.56 14.82
CA GLY A 116 3.68 -17.69 14.52
C GLY A 116 2.88 -19.00 14.38
N ILE A 117 2.04 -19.08 13.36
CA ILE A 117 1.22 -20.26 13.04
C ILE A 117 1.78 -20.88 11.77
N ASP A 118 2.04 -22.19 11.83
CA ASP A 118 2.53 -22.93 10.69
C ASP A 118 1.55 -22.87 9.50
N ASN A 119 2.09 -22.70 8.30
CA ASN A 119 1.36 -22.63 7.03
C ASN A 119 0.35 -21.47 6.91
N LEU A 120 0.33 -20.50 7.84
CA LEU A 120 -0.62 -19.39 7.82
C LEU A 120 -0.60 -18.63 6.47
N GLY A 121 0.59 -18.47 5.90
CA GLY A 121 0.77 -17.77 4.62
C GLY A 121 0.07 -18.42 3.43
N ASP A 122 -0.12 -19.73 3.46
CA ASP A 122 -0.77 -20.46 2.37
C ASP A 122 -2.28 -20.21 2.30
N PHE A 123 -2.85 -19.71 3.41
CA PHE A 123 -4.27 -19.40 3.58
C PHE A 123 -4.58 -17.91 3.54
N GLU A 124 -3.58 -17.03 3.41
CA GLU A 124 -3.82 -15.59 3.24
C GLU A 124 -4.62 -15.34 1.97
N GLY A 125 -5.76 -14.63 2.10
CA GLY A 125 -6.74 -14.44 1.03
C GLY A 125 -7.57 -15.70 0.68
N LYS A 126 -7.34 -16.83 1.36
CA LYS A 126 -8.04 -18.10 1.15
C LYS A 126 -8.66 -18.67 2.44
N GLY A 127 -8.97 -17.81 3.37
CA GLY A 127 -9.54 -18.16 4.68
C GLY A 127 -8.90 -17.40 5.84
N VAL A 128 -7.72 -16.83 5.66
CA VAL A 128 -7.07 -15.95 6.62
C VAL A 128 -7.15 -14.51 6.13
N SER A 129 -7.71 -13.63 6.95
CA SER A 129 -7.80 -12.19 6.72
C SER A 129 -7.28 -11.42 7.92
N TYR A 130 -6.83 -10.20 7.69
CA TYR A 130 -6.35 -9.28 8.73
C TYR A 130 -7.19 -7.99 8.81
N CYS A 131 -8.31 -7.91 8.10
CA CYS A 131 -9.11 -6.69 8.01
C CYS A 131 -10.58 -7.05 7.77
N VAL A 132 -11.44 -6.85 8.77
CA VAL A 132 -12.87 -7.15 8.65
C VAL A 132 -13.55 -6.22 7.64
N SER A 133 -13.28 -4.92 7.68
CA SER A 133 -13.86 -3.97 6.73
C SER A 133 -13.43 -4.20 5.27
N CYS A 134 -12.27 -4.88 5.06
CA CYS A 134 -11.82 -5.24 3.71
C CYS A 134 -12.49 -6.52 3.21
N ASP A 135 -12.50 -7.56 4.04
CA ASP A 135 -12.77 -8.94 3.63
C ASP A 135 -14.00 -9.55 4.32
N GLY A 136 -14.58 -8.90 5.34
CA GLY A 136 -15.69 -9.45 6.16
C GLY A 136 -16.88 -9.88 5.31
N PHE A 137 -17.14 -9.19 4.21
CA PHE A 137 -18.20 -9.55 3.26
C PHE A 137 -18.07 -10.98 2.72
N PHE A 138 -16.86 -11.44 2.44
CA PHE A 138 -16.60 -12.80 1.90
C PHE A 138 -16.83 -13.92 2.92
N TYR A 139 -16.92 -13.54 4.20
CA TYR A 139 -17.14 -14.48 5.31
C TYR A 139 -18.58 -14.49 5.82
N ARG A 140 -19.50 -13.80 5.13
CA ARG A 140 -20.91 -13.73 5.52
C ARG A 140 -21.53 -15.13 5.71
N GLY A 141 -22.12 -15.35 6.89
CA GLY A 141 -22.77 -16.61 7.28
C GLY A 141 -21.82 -17.78 7.54
N LYS A 142 -20.50 -17.55 7.57
CA LYS A 142 -19.49 -18.56 7.88
C LYS A 142 -19.13 -18.52 9.36
N GLN A 143 -18.65 -19.64 9.89
CA GLN A 143 -18.02 -19.65 11.22
C GLN A 143 -16.61 -19.08 11.10
N VAL A 144 -16.31 -18.05 11.89
CA VAL A 144 -15.04 -17.33 11.86
C VAL A 144 -14.42 -17.31 13.24
N LEU A 145 -13.12 -17.59 13.32
CA LEU A 145 -12.31 -17.42 14.52
C LEU A 145 -11.57 -16.09 14.43
N VAL A 146 -11.70 -15.24 15.45
CA VAL A 146 -10.85 -14.05 15.60
C VAL A 146 -9.68 -14.41 16.50
N LEU A 147 -8.46 -14.30 15.95
CA LEU A 147 -7.23 -14.51 16.69
C LEU A 147 -6.53 -13.17 16.92
N GLY A 148 -6.31 -12.80 18.17
CA GLY A 148 -5.63 -11.55 18.51
C GLY A 148 -5.81 -11.18 19.96
N GLU A 149 -5.19 -10.07 20.36
CA GLU A 149 -5.26 -9.54 21.72
C GLU A 149 -5.51 -8.03 21.70
N GLY A 150 -6.01 -7.52 22.81
CA GLY A 150 -6.25 -6.10 23.01
C GLY A 150 -7.44 -5.52 22.25
N ILE A 151 -7.54 -4.21 22.27
CA ILE A 151 -8.70 -3.47 21.78
C ILE A 151 -8.91 -3.63 20.25
N PHE A 152 -7.85 -3.82 19.49
CA PHE A 152 -7.96 -4.01 18.06
C PHE A 152 -8.70 -5.31 17.72
N ALA A 153 -8.31 -6.43 18.35
CA ALA A 153 -8.98 -7.71 18.14
C ALA A 153 -10.45 -7.67 18.59
N ALA A 154 -10.74 -7.02 19.72
CA ALA A 154 -12.11 -6.85 20.21
C ALA A 154 -12.96 -6.03 19.23
N ASN A 155 -12.43 -4.94 18.67
CA ASN A 155 -13.13 -4.13 17.68
C ASN A 155 -13.37 -4.91 16.37
N GLN A 156 -12.39 -5.69 15.90
CA GLN A 156 -12.57 -6.53 14.71
C GLN A 156 -13.63 -7.63 14.95
N ALA A 157 -13.65 -8.23 16.15
CA ALA A 157 -14.69 -9.19 16.49
C ALA A 157 -16.09 -8.56 16.51
N LEU A 158 -16.21 -7.36 17.09
CA LEU A 158 -17.47 -6.63 17.10
C LEU A 158 -17.94 -6.25 15.69
N GLU A 159 -17.04 -5.75 14.85
CA GLU A 159 -17.34 -5.40 13.47
C GLU A 159 -17.78 -6.64 12.67
N LEU A 160 -17.14 -7.80 12.91
CA LEU A 160 -17.43 -9.04 12.23
C LEU A 160 -18.87 -9.54 12.48
N THR A 161 -19.50 -9.19 13.62
CA THR A 161 -20.89 -9.58 13.92
C THR A 161 -21.90 -9.04 12.89
N GLN A 162 -21.53 -8.05 12.08
CA GLN A 162 -22.37 -7.56 10.96
C GLN A 162 -22.43 -8.54 9.79
N TYR A 163 -21.49 -9.48 9.72
CA TYR A 163 -21.38 -10.45 8.62
C TYR A 163 -21.65 -11.88 9.07
N THR A 164 -21.31 -12.22 10.31
CA THR A 164 -21.45 -13.57 10.85
C THR A 164 -22.22 -13.52 12.17
N PRO A 165 -23.05 -14.57 12.48
CA PRO A 165 -23.77 -14.66 13.74
C PRO A 165 -22.83 -14.87 14.93
#